data_d3bd1d429d8289492970453bbc858008
#
_entry.id   d3bd1d429d8289492970453bbc858008
#
_cell.length_a   1.000
_cell.length_b   1.000
_cell.length_c   1.000
_cell.angle_alpha   90.00
_cell.angle_beta   90.00
_cell.angle_gamma   90.00
#
_symmetry.space_group_name_H-M   'P 1'
#
loop_
_entity.id
_entity.type
_entity.pdbx_description
1 polymer ?
#
loop_
_entity_poly.entity_id
_entity_poly.type
_entity_poly.pdbx_seq_one_letter_code
_entity_poly.pdbx_strand_id
1 'polypeptide(L)'
;MSTGRFAVPYRKLGMLMQIFDLATSDQAFIAEVEARSHQNIKTCYQCGNCTAGCPYTFAYDYSVSQVMRLIQTGQQDAVLKSRSLWLCGSCQSCTTRCPNKIDVAQVMDVCRHMAREAGYATERAVKIFADSFLASVERHGRAYELGLMAAYMTRSGRVFTDVDLAPQVLMRGKLPFKPHPIQGREQVARIFERFRKGGKNA
;
A
#
# COMPACT_ATOMS: atom_id res chain seq x y z
N MET A 1 -11.92 -25.06 -22.41
CA MET A 1 -10.93 -24.73 -21.39
C MET A 1 -10.11 -23.55 -21.93
N SER A 2 -10.56 -22.34 -21.68
CA SER A 2 -9.89 -21.13 -22.15
C SER A 2 -9.18 -20.51 -20.95
N THR A 3 -7.85 -20.61 -20.94
CA THR A 3 -6.97 -19.97 -19.96
C THR A 3 -6.91 -18.48 -20.29
N GLY A 4 -7.82 -17.70 -19.69
CA GLY A 4 -7.74 -16.26 -19.71
C GLY A 4 -6.46 -15.81 -18.99
N ARG A 5 -5.41 -15.56 -19.78
CA ARG A 5 -4.20 -14.90 -19.27
C ARG A 5 -4.57 -13.51 -18.84
N PHE A 6 -4.49 -13.23 -17.56
CA PHE A 6 -4.40 -11.88 -17.02
C PHE A 6 -3.13 -11.23 -17.59
N ALA A 7 -3.23 -10.68 -18.78
CA ALA A 7 -2.19 -9.82 -19.32
C ALA A 7 -2.35 -8.46 -18.63
N VAL A 8 -1.72 -8.30 -17.47
CA VAL A 8 -1.39 -6.96 -16.99
C VAL A 8 -0.52 -6.36 -18.10
N PRO A 9 -0.92 -5.24 -18.75
CA PRO A 9 -0.10 -4.64 -19.77
C PRO A 9 1.21 -4.21 -19.10
N TYR A 10 2.25 -5.00 -19.33
CA TYR A 10 3.62 -4.61 -19.03
C TYR A 10 3.95 -3.45 -19.96
N ARG A 11 3.58 -2.26 -19.52
CA ARG A 11 4.02 -1.04 -20.16
C ARG A 11 5.53 -1.04 -20.03
N LYS A 12 6.24 -1.41 -21.12
CA LYS A 12 7.66 -1.12 -21.27
C LYS A 12 7.82 0.39 -21.05
N LEU A 13 7.97 0.81 -19.79
CA LEU A 13 8.62 2.07 -19.53
C LEU A 13 10.01 1.89 -20.10
N GLY A 14 10.27 2.58 -21.19
CA GLY A 14 11.63 2.74 -21.67
C GLY A 14 12.45 3.08 -20.42
N MET A 15 13.41 2.26 -20.12
CA MET A 15 14.30 2.43 -18.98
C MET A 15 15.21 3.60 -19.34
N LEU A 16 14.63 4.81 -19.32
CA LEU A 16 15.38 6.03 -19.28
C LEU A 16 16.18 5.94 -17.99
N MET A 17 17.48 5.91 -18.10
CA MET A 17 18.40 5.96 -16.99
C MET A 17 18.05 7.22 -16.19
N GLN A 18 17.32 7.04 -15.07
CA GLN A 18 16.96 8.17 -14.21
C GLN A 18 18.22 8.54 -13.45
N ILE A 19 18.76 9.72 -13.79
CA ILE A 19 19.87 10.32 -13.07
C ILE A 19 19.27 11.04 -11.88
N PHE A 20 19.63 10.62 -10.68
CA PHE A 20 19.27 11.31 -9.44
C PHE A 20 20.40 12.26 -9.07
N ASP A 21 20.07 13.53 -8.89
CA ASP A 21 21.02 14.52 -8.43
C ASP A 21 21.16 14.44 -6.90
N LEU A 22 22.33 14.08 -6.43
CA LEU A 22 22.62 13.99 -5.00
C LEU A 22 22.71 15.38 -4.34
N ALA A 23 22.86 16.46 -5.11
CA ALA A 23 22.81 17.81 -4.58
C ALA A 23 21.40 18.17 -4.06
N THR A 24 20.36 17.48 -4.55
CA THR A 24 18.97 17.65 -4.10
C THR A 24 18.59 16.69 -2.95
N SER A 25 19.58 16.11 -2.26
CA SER A 25 19.35 15.18 -1.15
C SER A 25 18.66 15.86 0.03
N ASP A 26 17.49 15.35 0.41
CA ASP A 26 16.74 15.83 1.57
C ASP A 26 17.09 15.01 2.82
N GLN A 27 17.94 15.57 3.67
CA GLN A 27 18.35 14.94 4.93
C GLN A 27 17.21 14.91 5.95
N ALA A 28 16.28 15.88 5.92
CA ALA A 28 15.12 15.91 6.79
C ALA A 28 14.17 14.74 6.48
N PHE A 29 13.98 14.42 5.20
CA PHE A 29 13.19 13.27 4.77
C PHE A 29 13.78 11.95 5.29
N ILE A 30 15.11 11.77 5.21
CA ILE A 30 15.77 10.56 5.74
C ILE A 30 15.50 10.44 7.25
N ALA A 31 15.73 11.53 7.99
CA ALA A 31 15.54 11.56 9.44
C ALA A 31 14.07 11.29 9.82
N GLU A 32 13.12 11.81 9.07
CA GLU A 32 11.69 11.58 9.30
C GLU A 32 11.31 10.12 9.07
N VAL A 33 11.80 9.48 7.98
CA VAL A 33 11.57 8.05 7.73
C VAL A 33 12.18 7.21 8.83
N GLU A 34 13.41 7.49 9.29
CA GLU A 34 14.07 6.78 10.38
C GLU A 34 13.29 6.94 11.70
N ALA A 35 12.83 8.15 12.02
CA ALA A 35 12.08 8.44 13.24
C ALA A 35 10.71 7.72 13.25
N ARG A 36 9.95 7.79 12.15
CA ARG A 36 8.62 7.17 12.05
C ARG A 36 8.68 5.64 11.96
N SER A 37 9.71 5.09 11.30
CA SER A 37 9.86 3.64 11.14
C SER A 37 10.60 2.98 12.30
N HIS A 38 11.28 3.76 13.15
CA HIS A 38 12.20 3.27 14.17
C HIS A 38 13.29 2.37 13.60
N GLN A 39 13.69 2.59 12.33
CA GLN A 39 14.70 1.80 11.63
C GLN A 39 15.90 2.66 11.24
N ASN A 40 17.10 2.11 11.38
CA ASN A 40 18.31 2.75 10.90
C ASN A 40 18.54 2.40 9.43
N ILE A 41 18.11 3.28 8.52
CA ILE A 41 18.20 3.07 7.07
C ILE A 41 19.65 3.07 6.58
N LYS A 42 20.55 3.76 7.29
CA LYS A 42 21.97 3.88 6.94
C LYS A 42 22.72 2.54 7.01
N THR A 43 22.22 1.58 7.79
CA THR A 43 22.83 0.25 7.90
C THR A 43 22.55 -0.63 6.68
N CYS A 44 21.67 -0.23 5.76
CA CYS A 44 21.38 -0.98 4.55
C CYS A 44 22.56 -0.92 3.57
N TYR A 45 23.25 -2.04 3.36
CA TYR A 45 24.35 -2.15 2.40
C TYR A 45 23.95 -2.64 1.00
N GLN A 46 22.64 -2.60 0.68
CA GLN A 46 22.13 -2.87 -0.67
C GLN A 46 22.38 -4.30 -1.18
N CYS A 47 22.26 -5.30 -0.33
CA CYS A 47 22.49 -6.71 -0.70
C CYS A 47 21.43 -7.28 -1.69
N GLY A 48 20.29 -6.63 -1.87
CA GLY A 48 19.25 -7.03 -2.82
C GLY A 48 18.31 -8.16 -2.34
N ASN A 49 18.52 -8.77 -1.17
CA ASN A 49 17.71 -9.89 -0.69
C ASN A 49 16.21 -9.53 -0.52
N CYS A 50 15.92 -8.30 -0.15
CA CYS A 50 14.55 -7.79 -0.04
C CYS A 50 13.84 -7.75 -1.39
N THR A 51 14.55 -7.39 -2.47
CA THR A 51 14.03 -7.40 -3.85
C THR A 51 13.85 -8.83 -4.36
N ALA A 52 14.88 -9.67 -4.18
CA ALA A 52 14.84 -11.07 -4.65
C ALA A 52 13.71 -11.88 -3.99
N GLY A 53 13.30 -11.52 -2.79
CA GLY A 53 12.22 -12.19 -2.06
C GLY A 53 10.85 -11.58 -2.22
N CYS A 54 10.71 -10.47 -2.93
CA CYS A 54 9.43 -9.76 -3.05
C CYS A 54 8.54 -10.37 -4.13
N PRO A 55 7.33 -10.88 -3.80
CA PRO A 55 6.43 -11.49 -4.77
C PRO A 55 5.80 -10.47 -5.72
N TYR A 56 5.92 -9.16 -5.45
CA TYR A 56 5.29 -8.08 -6.23
C TYR A 56 6.28 -7.27 -7.06
N THR A 57 7.59 -7.59 -7.05
CA THR A 57 8.63 -6.83 -7.76
C THR A 57 8.34 -6.63 -9.25
N PHE A 58 7.64 -7.58 -9.89
CA PHE A 58 7.28 -7.50 -11.31
C PHE A 58 6.32 -6.35 -11.64
N ALA A 59 5.59 -5.83 -10.66
CA ALA A 59 4.61 -4.75 -10.83
C ALA A 59 5.15 -3.38 -10.38
N TYR A 60 6.32 -3.35 -9.75
CA TYR A 60 6.90 -2.15 -9.16
C TYR A 60 7.59 -1.28 -10.21
N ASP A 61 7.55 0.03 -10.02
CA ASP A 61 8.40 1.01 -10.73
C ASP A 61 9.81 1.03 -10.16
N TYR A 62 9.95 1.02 -8.83
CA TYR A 62 11.22 0.82 -8.12
C TYR A 62 11.17 -0.45 -7.30
N SER A 63 12.16 -1.33 -7.47
CA SER A 63 12.30 -2.50 -6.61
C SER A 63 12.54 -2.10 -5.15
N VAL A 64 12.29 -3.03 -4.22
CA VAL A 64 12.41 -2.74 -2.78
C VAL A 64 13.80 -2.19 -2.42
N SER A 65 14.87 -2.76 -2.95
CA SER A 65 16.26 -2.27 -2.71
C SER A 65 16.48 -0.88 -3.33
N GLN A 66 15.86 -0.58 -4.47
CA GLN A 66 15.93 0.76 -5.07
C GLN A 66 15.18 1.78 -4.21
N VAL A 67 13.99 1.46 -3.69
CA VAL A 67 13.30 2.34 -2.74
C VAL A 67 14.18 2.62 -1.53
N MET A 68 14.78 1.59 -0.93
CA MET A 68 15.73 1.76 0.20
C MET A 68 16.89 2.68 -0.18
N ARG A 69 17.43 2.56 -1.40
CA ARG A 69 18.52 3.43 -1.88
C ARG A 69 18.06 4.87 -2.09
N LEU A 70 16.88 5.07 -2.66
CA LEU A 70 16.31 6.40 -2.84
C LEU A 70 16.09 7.11 -1.50
N ILE A 71 15.67 6.37 -0.47
CA ILE A 71 15.56 6.91 0.90
C ILE A 71 16.94 7.30 1.41
N GLN A 72 17.95 6.42 1.31
CA GLN A 72 19.34 6.71 1.73
C GLN A 72 19.93 7.95 1.05
N THR A 73 19.53 8.23 -0.17
CA THR A 73 19.99 9.39 -0.95
C THR A 73 19.06 10.60 -0.84
N GLY A 74 18.03 10.56 0.04
CA GLY A 74 17.13 11.68 0.29
C GLY A 74 16.24 12.07 -0.89
N GLN A 75 15.92 11.13 -1.79
CA GLN A 75 15.10 11.39 -2.98
C GLN A 75 13.61 11.31 -2.65
N GLN A 76 13.13 12.26 -1.83
CA GLN A 76 11.76 12.29 -1.30
C GLN A 76 10.70 12.14 -2.40
N ASP A 77 10.77 12.98 -3.43
CA ASP A 77 9.77 13.00 -4.50
C ASP A 77 9.70 11.67 -5.26
N ALA A 78 10.85 11.06 -5.56
CA ALA A 78 10.92 9.79 -6.25
C ALA A 78 10.30 8.66 -5.40
N VAL A 79 10.56 8.68 -4.09
CA VAL A 79 9.98 7.70 -3.16
C VAL A 79 8.48 7.90 -3.02
N LEU A 80 8.02 9.10 -2.64
CA LEU A 80 6.63 9.35 -2.29
C LEU A 80 5.67 9.27 -3.49
N LYS A 81 6.16 9.52 -4.71
CA LYS A 81 5.39 9.37 -5.95
C LYS A 81 5.46 7.96 -6.54
N SER A 82 6.21 7.03 -5.93
CA SER A 82 6.37 5.66 -6.41
C SER A 82 5.08 4.84 -6.31
N ARG A 83 4.81 4.07 -7.36
CA ARG A 83 3.74 3.07 -7.37
C ARG A 83 4.03 1.89 -6.44
N SER A 84 5.30 1.56 -6.25
CA SER A 84 5.75 0.43 -5.43
C SER A 84 5.22 0.51 -4.00
N LEU A 85 5.12 1.73 -3.43
CA LEU A 85 4.56 1.93 -2.10
C LEU A 85 3.09 1.47 -2.02
N TRP A 86 2.30 1.74 -3.05
CA TRP A 86 0.87 1.42 -3.09
C TRP A 86 0.59 -0.04 -3.44
N LEU A 87 1.46 -0.66 -4.22
CA LEU A 87 1.34 -2.06 -4.62
C LEU A 87 1.95 -3.03 -3.58
N CYS A 88 2.68 -2.51 -2.59
CA CYS A 88 3.25 -3.32 -1.52
C CYS A 88 2.16 -3.97 -0.66
N GLY A 89 2.15 -5.31 -0.62
CA GLY A 89 1.19 -6.10 0.16
C GLY A 89 1.56 -6.25 1.63
N SER A 90 2.59 -5.56 2.14
CA SER A 90 3.09 -5.64 3.55
C SER A 90 3.28 -7.08 4.06
N CYS A 91 3.72 -7.99 3.17
CA CYS A 91 3.79 -9.43 3.42
C CYS A 91 4.99 -9.86 4.27
N GLN A 92 5.83 -8.93 4.71
CA GLN A 92 7.02 -9.13 5.58
C GLN A 92 8.17 -9.95 4.95
N SER A 93 8.05 -10.44 3.71
CA SER A 93 9.11 -11.25 3.08
C SER A 93 10.44 -10.52 2.94
N CYS A 94 10.43 -9.21 2.76
CA CYS A 94 11.64 -8.38 2.69
C CYS A 94 12.32 -8.22 4.07
N THR A 95 11.53 -8.07 5.13
CA THR A 95 12.00 -7.95 6.52
C THR A 95 12.69 -9.22 6.98
N THR A 96 12.06 -10.38 6.76
CA THR A 96 12.61 -11.69 7.17
C THR A 96 13.92 -12.06 6.47
N ARG A 97 14.17 -11.49 5.28
CA ARG A 97 15.39 -11.74 4.49
C ARG A 97 16.49 -10.70 4.70
N CYS A 98 16.24 -9.67 5.52
CA CYS A 98 17.21 -8.62 5.74
C CYS A 98 18.33 -9.07 6.69
N PRO A 99 19.60 -9.16 6.26
CA PRO A 99 20.70 -9.59 7.13
C PRO A 99 21.00 -8.57 8.23
N ASN A 100 20.71 -7.28 7.98
CA ASN A 100 20.87 -6.21 8.97
C ASN A 100 19.63 -6.03 9.87
N LYS A 101 18.65 -6.95 9.77
CA LYS A 101 17.43 -6.94 10.60
C LYS A 101 16.62 -5.63 10.50
N ILE A 102 16.71 -4.93 9.36
CA ILE A 102 15.88 -3.77 9.10
C ILE A 102 14.45 -4.28 8.80
N ASP A 103 13.46 -3.71 9.46
CA ASP A 103 12.05 -3.95 9.08
C ASP A 103 11.72 -3.12 7.83
N VAL A 104 12.06 -3.71 6.67
CA VAL A 104 11.86 -3.06 5.37
C VAL A 104 10.39 -2.87 5.06
N ALA A 105 9.52 -3.78 5.51
CA ALA A 105 8.08 -3.65 5.31
C ALA A 105 7.52 -2.46 6.09
N GLN A 106 8.00 -2.22 7.32
CA GLN A 106 7.66 -1.05 8.12
C GLN A 106 8.11 0.24 7.43
N VAL A 107 9.32 0.27 6.86
CA VAL A 107 9.81 1.43 6.10
C VAL A 107 8.92 1.73 4.90
N MET A 108 8.53 0.69 4.12
CA MET A 108 7.62 0.85 2.99
C MET A 108 6.25 1.39 3.42
N ASP A 109 5.77 0.96 4.57
CA ASP A 109 4.47 1.38 5.11
C ASP A 109 4.51 2.84 5.59
N VAL A 110 5.57 3.24 6.31
CA VAL A 110 5.80 4.64 6.70
C VAL A 110 5.85 5.55 5.47
N CYS A 111 6.62 5.18 4.44
CA CYS A 111 6.68 5.96 3.20
C CYS A 111 5.29 6.06 2.51
N ARG A 112 4.48 5.01 2.56
CA ARG A 112 3.10 5.03 2.06
C ARG A 112 2.22 6.02 2.84
N HIS A 113 2.36 6.06 4.17
CA HIS A 113 1.66 7.03 5.01
C HIS A 113 2.07 8.45 4.67
N MET A 114 3.37 8.72 4.57
CA MET A 114 3.90 10.03 4.17
C MET A 114 3.41 10.45 2.78
N ALA A 115 3.41 9.52 1.81
CA ALA A 115 2.87 9.78 0.47
C ALA A 115 1.37 10.14 0.51
N ARG A 116 0.60 9.49 1.38
CA ARG A 116 -0.82 9.79 1.59
C ARG A 116 -1.03 11.17 2.21
N GLU A 117 -0.25 11.53 3.22
CA GLU A 117 -0.26 12.85 3.88
C GLU A 117 0.11 13.96 2.89
N ALA A 118 1.09 13.73 2.03
CA ALA A 118 1.49 14.65 0.96
C ALA A 118 0.49 14.71 -0.23
N GLY A 119 -0.60 13.93 -0.19
CA GLY A 119 -1.62 13.89 -1.25
C GLY A 119 -1.26 13.06 -2.48
N TYR A 120 -0.13 12.37 -2.47
CA TYR A 120 0.24 11.47 -3.56
C TYR A 120 -0.56 10.16 -3.47
N ALA A 121 -1.33 9.84 -4.50
CA ALA A 121 -2.09 8.59 -4.61
C ALA A 121 -1.91 8.03 -6.02
N THR A 122 -0.71 7.55 -6.30
CA THR A 122 -0.30 7.07 -7.64
C THR A 122 -1.18 5.93 -8.12
N GLU A 123 -1.62 5.06 -7.20
CA GLU A 123 -2.56 3.98 -7.47
C GLU A 123 -3.94 4.30 -6.87
N ARG A 124 -4.70 5.15 -7.57
CA ARG A 124 -6.02 5.63 -7.12
C ARG A 124 -6.98 4.49 -6.74
N ALA A 125 -6.98 3.40 -7.51
CA ALA A 125 -7.86 2.26 -7.24
C ALA A 125 -7.54 1.59 -5.90
N VAL A 126 -6.26 1.41 -5.58
CA VAL A 126 -5.81 0.84 -4.30
C VAL A 126 -6.19 1.75 -3.15
N LYS A 127 -6.00 3.06 -3.31
CA LYS A 127 -6.41 4.05 -2.31
C LYS A 127 -7.92 4.00 -2.05
N ILE A 128 -8.74 4.00 -3.11
CA ILE A 128 -10.21 3.94 -2.98
C ILE A 128 -10.63 2.64 -2.27
N PHE A 129 -10.00 1.51 -2.59
CA PHE A 129 -10.27 0.25 -1.92
C PHE A 129 -9.96 0.34 -0.42
N ALA A 130 -8.76 0.80 -0.06
CA ALA A 130 -8.35 0.94 1.34
C ALA A 130 -9.28 1.89 2.11
N ASP A 131 -9.64 3.05 1.54
CA ASP A 131 -10.54 4.02 2.15
C ASP A 131 -11.96 3.44 2.34
N SER A 132 -12.45 2.68 1.36
CA SER A 132 -13.77 2.04 1.43
C SER A 132 -13.78 0.90 2.47
N PHE A 133 -12.67 0.15 2.54
CA PHE A 133 -12.48 -0.92 3.55
C PHE A 133 -12.50 -0.34 4.96
N LEU A 134 -11.68 0.68 5.23
CA LEU A 134 -11.62 1.33 6.54
C LEU A 134 -12.96 1.96 6.92
N ALA A 135 -13.67 2.60 5.99
CA ALA A 135 -14.99 3.15 6.23
C ALA A 135 -16.03 2.06 6.57
N SER A 136 -15.93 0.88 5.93
CA SER A 136 -16.78 -0.28 6.26
C SER A 136 -16.48 -0.78 7.68
N VAL A 137 -15.21 -0.92 8.06
CA VAL A 137 -14.79 -1.34 9.40
C VAL A 137 -15.23 -0.33 10.45
N GLU A 138 -15.06 0.96 10.22
CA GLU A 138 -15.52 2.01 11.15
C GLU A 138 -17.03 1.95 11.37
N ARG A 139 -17.80 1.78 10.29
CA ARG A 139 -19.27 1.77 10.34
C ARG A 139 -19.86 0.52 10.97
N HIS A 140 -19.29 -0.65 10.67
CA HIS A 140 -19.86 -1.95 11.06
C HIS A 140 -19.04 -2.69 12.11
N GLY A 141 -17.84 -2.19 12.47
CA GLY A 141 -16.88 -2.84 13.35
C GLY A 141 -16.07 -3.93 12.67
N ARG A 142 -16.47 -4.35 11.47
CA ARG A 142 -15.80 -5.33 10.60
C ARG A 142 -16.06 -4.99 9.13
N ALA A 143 -15.31 -5.61 8.23
CA ALA A 143 -15.59 -5.49 6.81
C ALA A 143 -16.95 -6.12 6.48
N TYR A 144 -17.77 -5.36 5.76
CA TYR A 144 -19.02 -5.83 5.16
C TYR A 144 -18.81 -5.93 3.65
N GLU A 145 -18.65 -7.16 3.16
CA GLU A 145 -18.09 -7.43 1.84
C GLU A 145 -18.96 -6.84 0.71
N LEU A 146 -20.27 -7.04 0.76
CA LEU A 146 -21.19 -6.55 -0.29
C LEU A 146 -21.22 -5.02 -0.32
N GLY A 147 -21.28 -4.38 0.85
CA GLY A 147 -21.22 -2.91 0.96
C GLY A 147 -19.87 -2.34 0.53
N LEU A 148 -18.76 -3.04 0.84
CA LEU A 148 -17.44 -2.68 0.39
C LEU A 148 -17.31 -2.75 -1.14
N MET A 149 -17.79 -3.84 -1.76
CA MET A 149 -17.80 -3.97 -3.22
C MET A 149 -18.60 -2.85 -3.88
N ALA A 150 -19.81 -2.58 -3.41
CA ALA A 150 -20.64 -1.51 -3.94
C ALA A 150 -19.97 -0.13 -3.81
N ALA A 151 -19.38 0.17 -2.65
CA ALA A 151 -18.68 1.42 -2.41
C ALA A 151 -17.42 1.54 -3.29
N TYR A 152 -16.68 0.45 -3.47
CA TYR A 152 -15.50 0.44 -4.33
C TYR A 152 -15.88 0.64 -5.82
N MET A 153 -16.86 -0.11 -6.32
CA MET A 153 -17.31 -0.03 -7.71
C MET A 153 -17.80 1.39 -8.05
N THR A 154 -18.62 1.98 -7.21
CA THR A 154 -19.16 3.33 -7.43
C THR A 154 -18.08 4.40 -7.40
N ARG A 155 -17.15 4.33 -6.44
CA ARG A 155 -16.07 5.33 -6.26
C ARG A 155 -14.95 5.19 -7.29
N SER A 156 -14.64 3.96 -7.73
CA SER A 156 -13.59 3.68 -8.72
C SER A 156 -14.07 3.84 -10.17
N GLY A 157 -15.39 3.87 -10.40
CA GLY A 157 -15.99 3.85 -11.74
C GLY A 157 -15.89 2.49 -12.45
N ARG A 158 -15.47 1.43 -11.74
CA ARG A 158 -15.27 0.08 -12.28
C ARG A 158 -16.48 -0.81 -12.04
N VAL A 159 -17.66 -0.35 -12.45
CA VAL A 159 -18.94 -1.03 -12.15
C VAL A 159 -19.05 -2.40 -12.84
N PHE A 160 -18.40 -2.60 -13.97
CA PHE A 160 -18.49 -3.82 -14.78
C PHE A 160 -17.30 -4.77 -14.63
N THR A 161 -16.38 -4.52 -13.70
CA THR A 161 -15.25 -5.42 -13.46
C THR A 161 -15.77 -6.66 -12.70
N ASP A 162 -15.44 -7.86 -13.23
CA ASP A 162 -15.79 -9.16 -12.64
C ASP A 162 -17.29 -9.42 -12.43
N VAL A 163 -18.16 -8.73 -13.17
CA VAL A 163 -19.64 -8.92 -13.11
C VAL A 163 -20.03 -10.34 -13.55
N ASP A 164 -19.27 -10.96 -14.43
CA ASP A 164 -19.43 -12.35 -14.87
C ASP A 164 -19.31 -13.37 -13.72
N LEU A 165 -18.56 -13.02 -12.67
CA LEU A 165 -18.42 -13.86 -11.47
C LEU A 165 -19.58 -13.68 -10.46
N ALA A 166 -20.29 -12.56 -10.54
CA ALA A 166 -21.34 -12.19 -9.57
C ALA A 166 -22.43 -13.26 -9.44
N PRO A 167 -23.01 -13.85 -10.53
CA PRO A 167 -24.03 -14.86 -10.40
C PRO A 167 -23.55 -16.12 -9.65
N GLN A 168 -22.32 -16.56 -9.91
CA GLN A 168 -21.74 -17.74 -9.26
C GLN A 168 -21.51 -17.52 -7.76
N VAL A 169 -21.06 -16.32 -7.38
CA VAL A 169 -20.81 -15.96 -5.97
C VAL A 169 -22.11 -15.84 -5.21
N LEU A 170 -23.13 -15.22 -5.81
CA LEU A 170 -24.46 -15.07 -5.23
C LEU A 170 -25.18 -16.41 -5.04
N MET A 171 -25.16 -17.30 -6.06
CA MET A 171 -25.76 -18.64 -5.96
C MET A 171 -25.14 -19.50 -4.87
N ARG A 172 -23.87 -19.29 -4.57
CA ARG A 172 -23.19 -20.02 -3.48
C ARG A 172 -23.50 -19.49 -2.08
N GLY A 173 -24.30 -18.42 -1.97
CA GLY A 173 -24.74 -17.85 -0.68
C GLY A 173 -23.61 -17.34 0.23
N LYS A 174 -22.42 -17.10 -0.32
CA LYS A 174 -21.23 -16.71 0.46
C LYS A 174 -21.18 -15.23 0.85
N LEU A 175 -21.97 -14.40 0.17
CA LEU A 175 -22.04 -12.96 0.46
C LEU A 175 -23.27 -12.66 1.33
N PRO A 176 -23.09 -12.25 2.59
CA PRO A 176 -24.20 -11.85 3.43
C PRO A 176 -24.80 -10.53 2.91
N PHE A 177 -26.13 -10.51 2.70
CA PHE A 177 -26.84 -9.30 2.27
C PHE A 177 -26.95 -8.24 3.37
N LYS A 178 -26.77 -8.61 4.63
CA LYS A 178 -26.77 -7.70 5.77
C LYS A 178 -25.46 -7.80 6.53
N PRO A 179 -24.95 -6.66 7.06
CA PRO A 179 -23.77 -6.69 7.89
C PRO A 179 -24.05 -7.51 9.16
N HIS A 180 -23.14 -8.42 9.51
CA HIS A 180 -23.24 -9.14 10.78
C HIS A 180 -22.94 -8.18 11.93
N PRO A 181 -23.82 -8.10 12.95
CA PRO A 181 -23.53 -7.31 14.13
C PRO A 181 -22.36 -7.92 14.90
N ILE A 182 -21.49 -7.06 15.40
CA ILE A 182 -20.40 -7.46 16.30
C ILE A 182 -20.59 -6.78 17.66
N GLN A 183 -20.11 -7.44 18.70
CA GLN A 183 -19.98 -6.79 20.02
C GLN A 183 -18.83 -5.78 19.96
N GLY A 184 -19.00 -4.63 20.62
CA GLY A 184 -17.94 -3.61 20.67
C GLY A 184 -17.79 -2.72 19.41
N ARG A 185 -18.75 -2.66 18.51
CA ARG A 185 -18.74 -1.78 17.32
C ARG A 185 -18.38 -0.33 17.69
N GLU A 186 -18.96 0.20 18.78
CA GLU A 186 -18.67 1.57 19.25
C GLU A 186 -17.22 1.76 19.71
N GLN A 187 -16.61 0.69 20.24
CA GLN A 187 -15.20 0.73 20.63
C GLN A 187 -14.30 0.85 19.41
N VAL A 188 -14.61 0.14 18.32
CA VAL A 188 -13.92 0.26 17.03
C VAL A 188 -14.07 1.67 16.48
N ALA A 189 -15.28 2.22 16.42
CA ALA A 189 -15.51 3.60 15.95
C ALA A 189 -14.71 4.63 16.77
N ARG A 190 -14.61 4.46 18.11
CA ARG A 190 -13.80 5.31 18.97
C ARG A 190 -12.28 5.24 18.66
N ILE A 191 -11.78 4.10 18.16
CA ILE A 191 -10.38 4.00 17.72
C ILE A 191 -10.13 4.93 16.53
N PHE A 192 -11.00 4.90 15.53
CA PHE A 192 -10.92 5.79 14.37
C PHE A 192 -11.01 7.27 14.76
N GLU A 193 -11.90 7.59 15.67
CA GLU A 193 -12.06 8.96 16.18
C GLU A 193 -10.79 9.46 16.89
N ARG A 194 -10.21 8.63 17.76
CA ARG A 194 -8.95 8.95 18.45
C ARG A 194 -7.79 9.14 17.48
N PHE A 195 -7.68 8.27 16.46
CA PHE A 195 -6.65 8.41 15.44
C PHE A 195 -6.78 9.73 14.67
N ARG A 196 -8.01 10.13 14.29
CA ARG A 196 -8.24 11.42 13.61
C ARG A 196 -7.93 12.63 14.49
N LYS A 197 -8.18 12.52 15.79
CA LYS A 197 -7.84 13.60 16.76
C LYS A 197 -6.34 13.66 17.03
N GLY A 198 -5.67 12.52 17.18
CA GLY A 198 -4.22 12.45 17.41
C GLY A 198 -3.40 12.91 16.21
N GLY A 199 -3.81 12.59 14.98
CA GLY A 199 -3.13 13.01 13.76
C GLY A 199 -3.24 14.52 13.43
N LYS A 200 -4.06 15.28 14.17
CA LYS A 200 -4.12 16.74 14.08
C LYS A 200 -3.17 17.46 15.07
N ASN A 201 -2.58 16.72 15.99
CA ASN A 201 -1.72 17.23 17.04
C ASN A 201 -0.27 16.71 16.93
N ALA A 202 0.07 16.04 15.84
CA ALA A 202 1.41 15.61 15.44
C ALA A 202 1.80 16.36 14.16
#